data_7fde8ddbd9d576f4f5dafb53e8b160e4
#
_entry.id   7fde8ddbd9d576f4f5dafb53e8b160e4
#
_cell.length_a   1.000
_cell.length_b   1.000
_cell.length_c   1.000
_cell.angle_alpha   90.00
_cell.angle_beta   90.00
_cell.angle_gamma   90.00
#
_symmetry.space_group_name_H-M   'P 1'
#
loop_
_entity.id
_entity.type
_entity.pdbx_description
1 polymer ?
#
loop_
_entity_poly.entity_id
_entity_poly.type
_entity_poly.pdbx_seq_one_letter_code
_entity_poly.pdbx_strand_id
1 'polypeptide(L)'
;MLEIDFSQYSSVRIGAKMRLQLLKECKDYGGVQMVGLGNNLLVSPQACNLAMLDRCFDYIDDRGSFIEVGAKTSAQKLFGYFRDHNLGGLEFLSALPGSVGGLLKMNAGMKAYQMSDVILQANINGTWLDAEALGLAYRSSAFEGVVFGVRLQKREGFKESILQECKRMRANHPKKPSFGSCFKNPPGDFAGRLLEAVGLRGFNLGRVGFSEKHANFLINLGGAHFEEALDLIALAKEQVFDTFGIILQEEVCVLT
;
A
#
# COMPACT_ATOMS: atom_id res chain seq x y z
N MET A 1 0.79 -22.08 -10.43
CA MET A 1 -0.44 -21.24 -10.35
C MET A 1 -0.98 -21.35 -8.93
N LEU A 2 -1.39 -20.24 -8.34
CA LEU A 2 -2.02 -20.15 -7.01
C LEU A 2 -3.43 -19.60 -7.19
N GLU A 3 -4.42 -20.16 -6.50
CA GLU A 3 -5.78 -19.61 -6.49
C GLU A 3 -5.98 -18.77 -5.22
N ILE A 4 -6.47 -17.55 -5.37
CA ILE A 4 -6.74 -16.62 -4.27
C ILE A 4 -8.17 -16.09 -4.40
N ASP A 5 -8.91 -16.10 -3.31
CA ASP A 5 -10.20 -15.45 -3.16
C ASP A 5 -9.99 -14.04 -2.59
N PHE A 6 -10.09 -13.01 -3.43
CA PHE A 6 -9.87 -11.63 -3.03
C PHE A 6 -10.91 -11.10 -2.04
N SER A 7 -12.11 -11.71 -1.99
CA SER A 7 -13.11 -11.39 -0.96
C SER A 7 -12.67 -11.77 0.45
N GLN A 8 -11.67 -12.64 0.57
CA GLN A 8 -11.06 -13.06 1.84
C GLN A 8 -9.63 -12.53 2.00
N TYR A 9 -8.88 -12.43 0.90
CA TYR A 9 -7.47 -12.07 0.92
C TYR A 9 -7.23 -10.57 1.04
N SER A 10 -7.95 -9.75 0.27
CA SER A 10 -7.77 -8.29 0.28
C SER A 10 -8.29 -7.69 1.59
N SER A 11 -7.64 -6.62 2.05
CA SER A 11 -8.07 -5.92 3.27
C SER A 11 -9.45 -5.26 3.13
N VAL A 12 -9.86 -4.89 1.92
CA VAL A 12 -11.20 -4.36 1.63
C VAL A 12 -12.25 -5.47 1.46
N ARG A 13 -11.80 -6.74 1.27
CA ARG A 13 -12.68 -7.91 1.07
C ARG A 13 -13.65 -7.74 -0.09
N ILE A 14 -13.17 -7.18 -1.17
CA ILE A 14 -13.88 -7.07 -2.46
C ILE A 14 -13.06 -7.81 -3.51
N GLY A 15 -13.72 -8.59 -4.35
CA GLY A 15 -13.13 -9.30 -5.48
C GLY A 15 -13.59 -10.74 -5.59
N ALA A 16 -13.10 -11.43 -6.61
CA ALA A 16 -13.43 -12.80 -6.97
C ALA A 16 -12.29 -13.77 -6.65
N LYS A 17 -12.52 -15.06 -6.88
CA LYS A 17 -11.47 -16.09 -6.92
C LYS A 17 -10.71 -15.97 -8.22
N MET A 18 -9.41 -15.79 -8.14
CA MET A 18 -8.52 -15.56 -9.28
C MET A 18 -7.31 -16.47 -9.23
N ARG A 19 -6.77 -16.82 -10.40
CA ARG A 19 -5.52 -17.56 -10.52
C ARG A 19 -4.35 -16.61 -10.73
N LEU A 20 -3.29 -16.79 -9.94
CA LEU A 20 -2.09 -15.97 -9.95
C LEU A 20 -0.87 -16.82 -10.32
N GLN A 21 0.08 -16.18 -11.02
CA GLN A 21 1.40 -16.74 -11.20
C GLN A 21 2.22 -16.61 -9.91
N LEU A 22 2.90 -17.68 -9.48
CA LEU A 22 3.83 -17.62 -8.36
C LEU A 22 5.25 -17.44 -8.90
N LEU A 23 5.87 -16.29 -8.59
CA LEU A 23 7.20 -15.91 -9.06
C LEU A 23 8.26 -16.47 -8.10
N LYS A 24 9.18 -17.28 -8.62
CA LYS A 24 10.22 -17.96 -7.84
C LYS A 24 11.64 -17.51 -8.18
N GLU A 25 11.82 -16.76 -9.25
CA GLU A 25 13.11 -16.33 -9.78
C GLU A 25 13.17 -14.80 -9.88
N CYS A 26 14.35 -14.23 -9.65
CA CYS A 26 14.62 -12.82 -9.88
C CYS A 26 14.88 -12.56 -11.36
N LYS A 27 13.85 -12.18 -12.12
CA LYS A 27 13.96 -11.82 -13.55
C LYS A 27 12.85 -10.88 -13.95
N ASP A 28 12.90 -10.38 -15.16
CA ASP A 28 11.78 -9.66 -15.76
C ASP A 28 10.65 -10.64 -16.12
N TYR A 29 9.45 -10.31 -15.72
CA TYR A 29 8.23 -11.06 -16.01
C TYR A 29 7.28 -10.31 -16.94
N GLY A 30 7.65 -9.13 -17.45
CA GLY A 30 6.90 -8.34 -18.44
C GLY A 30 5.40 -8.22 -18.19
N GLY A 31 4.91 -7.03 -17.88
CA GLY A 31 3.46 -6.76 -17.79
C GLY A 31 2.67 -7.50 -16.71
N VAL A 32 3.32 -8.14 -15.72
CA VAL A 32 2.59 -8.75 -14.60
C VAL A 32 2.07 -7.69 -13.63
N GLN A 33 0.84 -7.91 -13.16
CA GLN A 33 0.23 -7.10 -12.11
C GLN A 33 0.52 -7.73 -10.75
N MET A 34 1.36 -7.07 -9.94
CA MET A 34 1.82 -7.64 -8.68
C MET A 34 0.78 -7.53 -7.57
N VAL A 35 0.47 -8.66 -6.97
CA VAL A 35 -0.31 -8.78 -5.75
C VAL A 35 0.62 -8.99 -4.57
N GLY A 36 0.69 -7.99 -3.69
CA GLY A 36 1.40 -8.10 -2.41
C GLY A 36 0.51 -8.77 -1.35
N LEU A 37 0.37 -8.14 -0.19
CA LEU A 37 -0.52 -8.61 0.88
C LEU A 37 -1.97 -8.08 0.78
N GLY A 38 -2.37 -7.52 -0.37
CA GLY A 38 -3.75 -7.10 -0.63
C GLY A 38 -4.24 -5.91 0.19
N ASN A 39 -3.34 -5.07 0.73
CA ASN A 39 -3.72 -3.99 1.64
C ASN A 39 -4.11 -2.67 0.96
N ASN A 40 -3.73 -2.50 -0.30
CA ASN A 40 -4.03 -1.29 -1.08
C ASN A 40 -4.45 -1.66 -2.51
N LEU A 41 -5.27 -2.69 -2.65
CA LEU A 41 -5.71 -3.21 -3.93
C LEU A 41 -7.24 -3.27 -4.01
N LEU A 42 -7.75 -2.89 -5.17
CA LEU A 42 -9.10 -3.22 -5.64
C LEU A 42 -8.93 -4.03 -6.93
N VAL A 43 -9.33 -5.30 -6.93
CA VAL A 43 -9.03 -6.24 -8.02
C VAL A 43 -10.31 -6.54 -8.80
N SER A 44 -10.28 -6.23 -10.10
CA SER A 44 -11.38 -6.56 -11.04
C SER A 44 -11.56 -8.08 -11.15
N PRO A 45 -12.78 -8.57 -11.24
CA PRO A 45 -13.03 -9.97 -11.61
C PRO A 45 -12.47 -10.38 -12.97
N GLN A 46 -12.19 -9.40 -13.86
CA GLN A 46 -11.59 -9.59 -15.18
C GLN A 46 -10.07 -9.37 -15.20
N ALA A 47 -9.46 -9.04 -14.06
CA ALA A 47 -8.03 -8.78 -14.00
C ALA A 47 -7.21 -9.97 -14.51
N CYS A 48 -6.21 -9.69 -15.31
CA CYS A 48 -5.35 -10.69 -15.93
C CYS A 48 -3.87 -10.51 -15.51
N ASN A 49 -3.03 -11.48 -15.84
CA ASN A 49 -1.58 -11.44 -15.55
C ASN A 49 -1.24 -11.14 -14.08
N LEU A 50 -2.09 -11.57 -13.14
CA LEU A 50 -1.84 -11.39 -11.72
C LEU A 50 -0.69 -12.28 -11.26
N ALA A 51 0.23 -11.73 -10.46
CA ALA A 51 1.37 -12.46 -9.92
C ALA A 51 1.64 -12.14 -8.45
N MET A 52 2.24 -13.09 -7.76
CA MET A 52 2.68 -12.98 -6.37
C MET A 52 4.07 -13.59 -6.21
N LEU A 53 4.88 -13.02 -5.33
CA LEU A 53 6.19 -13.59 -4.99
C LEU A 53 6.05 -14.89 -4.20
N ASP A 54 6.93 -15.85 -4.47
CA ASP A 54 7.10 -17.06 -3.66
C ASP A 54 7.69 -16.74 -2.28
N ARG A 55 7.56 -17.67 -1.34
CA ARG A 55 8.09 -17.54 0.02
C ARG A 55 9.61 -17.37 0.09
N CYS A 56 10.35 -17.75 -0.95
CA CYS A 56 11.80 -17.52 -0.99
C CYS A 56 12.19 -16.04 -0.93
N PHE A 57 11.25 -15.13 -1.22
CA PHE A 57 11.42 -13.69 -1.08
C PHE A 57 10.91 -13.13 0.26
N ASP A 58 10.69 -13.98 1.27
CA ASP A 58 10.35 -13.58 2.64
C ASP A 58 11.54 -13.82 3.58
N TYR A 59 12.53 -12.95 3.53
CA TYR A 59 13.74 -13.02 4.35
C TYR A 59 14.18 -11.64 4.86
N ILE A 60 15.00 -11.62 5.91
CA ILE A 60 15.70 -10.45 6.44
C ILE A 60 17.11 -10.90 6.77
N ASP A 61 18.11 -10.34 6.09
CA ASP A 61 19.51 -10.68 6.22
C ASP A 61 20.33 -9.45 6.64
N ASP A 62 21.04 -9.55 7.75
CA ASP A 62 22.02 -8.54 8.17
C ASP A 62 23.33 -8.73 7.38
N ARG A 63 23.65 -7.76 6.55
CA ARG A 63 24.88 -7.74 5.73
C ARG A 63 25.98 -6.86 6.35
N GLY A 64 25.88 -6.54 7.64
CA GLY A 64 26.84 -5.71 8.36
C GLY A 64 26.59 -4.22 8.14
N SER A 65 26.83 -3.69 6.95
CA SER A 65 26.62 -2.26 6.62
C SER A 65 25.19 -1.90 6.23
N PHE A 66 24.35 -2.87 5.86
CA PHE A 66 22.94 -2.68 5.50
C PHE A 66 22.12 -3.93 5.85
N ILE A 67 20.81 -3.79 5.85
CA ILE A 67 19.87 -4.90 5.99
C ILE A 67 19.27 -5.21 4.61
N GLU A 68 19.45 -6.45 4.13
CA GLU A 68 18.80 -6.92 2.90
C GLU A 68 17.49 -7.63 3.22
N VAL A 69 16.41 -7.23 2.55
CA VAL A 69 15.06 -7.71 2.86
C VAL A 69 14.36 -8.15 1.58
N GLY A 70 13.79 -9.34 1.60
CA GLY A 70 12.97 -9.83 0.50
C GLY A 70 11.66 -9.09 0.39
N ALA A 71 11.21 -8.84 -0.84
CA ALA A 71 10.05 -7.98 -1.11
C ALA A 71 8.71 -8.58 -0.65
N LYS A 72 8.64 -9.89 -0.37
CA LYS A 72 7.47 -10.56 0.20
C LYS A 72 7.36 -10.38 1.73
N THR A 73 8.44 -10.01 2.40
CA THR A 73 8.46 -9.79 3.85
C THR A 73 7.38 -8.79 4.25
N SER A 74 6.63 -9.11 5.30
CA SER A 74 5.57 -8.21 5.79
C SER A 74 6.16 -7.01 6.55
N ALA A 75 5.44 -5.88 6.51
CA ALA A 75 5.75 -4.69 7.31
C ALA A 75 5.94 -5.02 8.78
N GLN A 76 5.07 -5.87 9.35
CA GLN A 76 5.11 -6.25 10.77
C GLN A 76 6.36 -7.07 11.12
N LYS A 77 6.76 -8.01 10.23
CA LYS A 77 8.00 -8.79 10.42
C LYS A 77 9.22 -7.89 10.36
N LEU A 78 9.27 -6.96 9.39
CA LEU A 78 10.36 -5.99 9.26
C LEU A 78 10.39 -5.01 10.43
N PHE A 79 9.25 -4.46 10.85
CA PHE A 79 9.14 -3.61 12.03
C PHE A 79 9.63 -4.32 13.28
N GLY A 80 9.21 -5.57 13.51
CA GLY A 80 9.64 -6.39 14.65
C GLY A 80 11.16 -6.55 14.67
N TYR A 81 11.75 -6.89 13.53
CA TYR A 81 13.20 -7.02 13.41
C TYR A 81 13.94 -5.73 13.77
N PHE A 82 13.52 -4.57 13.23
CA PHE A 82 14.15 -3.28 13.50
C PHE A 82 14.05 -2.89 14.99
N ARG A 83 12.86 -3.05 15.59
CA ARG A 83 12.67 -2.81 17.03
C ARG A 83 13.58 -3.69 17.89
N ASP A 84 13.60 -4.99 17.62
CA ASP A 84 14.32 -5.98 18.46
C ASP A 84 15.85 -5.85 18.35
N HIS A 85 16.35 -5.22 17.26
CA HIS A 85 17.77 -4.90 17.05
C HIS A 85 18.12 -3.43 17.30
N ASN A 86 17.23 -2.65 17.92
CA ASN A 86 17.40 -1.22 18.19
C ASN A 86 17.74 -0.39 16.92
N LEU A 87 17.11 -0.72 15.78
CA LEU A 87 17.29 -0.01 14.52
C LEU A 87 16.14 0.98 14.29
N GLY A 88 16.47 2.22 13.93
CA GLY A 88 15.51 3.28 13.68
C GLY A 88 15.20 3.51 12.20
N GLY A 89 14.17 4.34 11.94
CA GLY A 89 13.75 4.78 10.61
C GLY A 89 12.56 4.04 10.03
N LEU A 90 12.11 2.92 10.65
CA LEU A 90 10.95 2.15 10.22
C LEU A 90 9.86 2.00 11.29
N GLU A 91 9.87 2.83 12.32
CA GLU A 91 8.89 2.82 13.42
C GLU A 91 7.45 3.00 12.91
N PHE A 92 7.29 3.75 11.80
CA PHE A 92 5.99 4.00 11.16
C PHE A 92 5.35 2.73 10.58
N LEU A 93 6.13 1.67 10.30
CA LEU A 93 5.60 0.38 9.83
C LEU A 93 4.74 -0.33 10.89
N SER A 94 4.85 0.06 12.16
CA SER A 94 3.94 -0.42 13.22
C SER A 94 2.46 -0.15 12.89
N ALA A 95 2.18 0.89 12.10
CA ALA A 95 0.85 1.33 11.73
C ALA A 95 0.49 1.06 10.26
N LEU A 96 1.42 0.59 9.44
CA LEU A 96 1.20 0.29 8.02
C LEU A 96 1.25 -1.22 7.76
N PRO A 97 0.18 -1.82 7.23
CA PRO A 97 0.22 -3.18 6.72
C PRO A 97 0.82 -3.21 5.31
N GLY A 98 1.26 -4.38 4.87
CA GLY A 98 1.71 -4.59 3.50
C GLY A 98 2.98 -5.42 3.43
N SER A 99 3.41 -5.74 2.21
CA SER A 99 4.71 -6.32 1.92
C SER A 99 5.74 -5.23 1.59
N VAL A 100 7.00 -5.50 1.83
CA VAL A 100 8.11 -4.57 1.55
C VAL A 100 8.09 -4.10 0.08
N GLY A 101 7.83 -5.00 -0.88
CA GLY A 101 7.71 -4.61 -2.28
C GLY A 101 6.55 -3.65 -2.56
N GLY A 102 5.37 -3.89 -1.94
CA GLY A 102 4.22 -3.00 -2.06
C GLY A 102 4.45 -1.65 -1.37
N LEU A 103 5.10 -1.65 -0.21
CA LEU A 103 5.47 -0.43 0.51
C LEU A 103 6.46 0.42 -0.31
N LEU A 104 7.46 -0.21 -0.96
CA LEU A 104 8.40 0.49 -1.83
C LEU A 104 7.69 1.06 -3.07
N LYS A 105 6.85 0.27 -3.76
CA LYS A 105 6.16 0.71 -4.99
C LYS A 105 5.35 1.98 -4.78
N MET A 106 4.78 2.12 -3.59
CA MET A 106 4.01 3.30 -3.21
C MET A 106 4.81 4.37 -2.47
N ASN A 107 6.10 4.16 -2.24
CA ASN A 107 6.84 4.96 -1.27
C ASN A 107 6.00 5.21 0.00
N ALA A 108 5.50 4.11 0.57
CA ALA A 108 4.56 4.16 1.67
C ALA A 108 5.15 4.88 2.87
N GLY A 109 4.32 5.63 3.57
CA GLY A 109 4.77 6.41 4.72
C GLY A 109 3.63 6.97 5.54
N MET A 110 3.98 7.58 6.66
CA MET A 110 3.07 8.24 7.58
C MET A 110 3.66 9.56 8.03
N LYS A 111 2.96 10.67 7.80
CA LYS A 111 3.46 12.04 8.02
C LYS A 111 4.78 12.29 7.29
N ALA A 112 5.83 12.61 8.06
CA ALA A 112 7.18 12.90 7.56
C ALA A 112 8.03 11.66 7.32
N TYR A 113 7.53 10.46 7.63
CA TYR A 113 8.29 9.20 7.52
C TYR A 113 7.80 8.40 6.31
N GLN A 114 8.72 7.90 5.49
CA GLN A 114 8.39 7.12 4.29
C GLN A 114 9.52 6.15 3.93
N MET A 115 9.24 5.20 3.04
CA MET A 115 10.21 4.17 2.67
C MET A 115 11.51 4.74 2.09
N SER A 116 11.44 5.81 1.28
CA SER A 116 12.62 6.46 0.69
C SER A 116 13.63 6.98 1.72
N ASP A 117 13.22 7.22 2.97
CA ASP A 117 14.12 7.74 4.01
C ASP A 117 15.19 6.73 4.44
N VAL A 118 14.98 5.45 4.14
CA VAL A 118 15.86 4.34 4.56
C VAL A 118 16.30 3.43 3.42
N ILE A 119 15.75 3.56 2.22
CA ILE A 119 16.13 2.76 1.06
C ILE A 119 17.53 3.17 0.57
N LEU A 120 18.40 2.19 0.38
CA LEU A 120 19.68 2.33 -0.31
C LEU A 120 19.56 1.85 -1.75
N GLN A 121 19.03 0.64 -1.93
CA GLN A 121 18.87 0.00 -3.23
C GLN A 121 17.61 -0.85 -3.26
N ALA A 122 17.09 -1.12 -4.47
CA ALA A 122 16.05 -2.11 -4.69
C ALA A 122 16.40 -3.02 -5.87
N ASN A 123 16.08 -4.31 -5.73
CA ASN A 123 16.20 -5.27 -6.81
C ASN A 123 14.91 -5.22 -7.66
N ILE A 124 15.02 -4.66 -8.85
CA ILE A 124 13.94 -4.56 -9.83
C ILE A 124 14.25 -5.49 -10.99
N ASN A 125 13.38 -6.45 -11.27
CA ASN A 125 13.54 -7.42 -12.36
C ASN A 125 14.90 -8.17 -12.36
N GLY A 126 15.51 -8.37 -11.17
CA GLY A 126 16.81 -9.02 -11.02
C GLY A 126 18.01 -8.06 -10.98
N THR A 127 17.80 -6.77 -11.19
CA THR A 127 18.89 -5.75 -11.16
C THR A 127 18.76 -4.87 -9.92
N TRP A 128 19.87 -4.66 -9.20
CA TRP A 128 19.93 -3.73 -8.09
C TRP A 128 20.09 -2.29 -8.61
N LEU A 129 19.11 -1.43 -8.28
CA LEU A 129 19.10 -0.01 -8.60
C LEU A 129 19.27 0.82 -7.33
N ASP A 130 20.05 1.89 -7.40
CA ASP A 130 20.22 2.85 -6.31
C ASP A 130 18.90 3.64 -6.07
N ALA A 131 18.73 4.15 -4.85
CA ALA A 131 17.51 4.83 -4.42
C ALA A 131 17.12 5.99 -5.36
N GLU A 132 18.10 6.73 -5.88
CA GLU A 132 17.90 7.86 -6.80
C GLU A 132 17.27 7.43 -8.12
N ALA A 133 17.62 6.23 -8.61
CA ALA A 133 17.10 5.67 -9.86
C ALA A 133 15.65 5.16 -9.74
N LEU A 134 15.13 5.02 -8.51
CA LEU A 134 13.77 4.53 -8.26
C LEU A 134 12.69 5.61 -8.48
N GLY A 135 13.06 6.89 -8.54
CA GLY A 135 12.14 8.00 -8.71
C GLY A 135 11.02 8.01 -7.66
N LEU A 136 11.39 7.79 -6.38
CA LEU A 136 10.44 7.74 -5.27
C LEU A 136 9.92 9.14 -4.95
N ALA A 137 8.61 9.31 -4.98
CA ALA A 137 7.92 10.55 -4.63
C ALA A 137 6.72 10.27 -3.72
N TYR A 138 5.95 11.29 -3.36
CA TYR A 138 4.77 11.13 -2.50
C TYR A 138 3.79 10.13 -3.09
N ARG A 139 3.62 8.98 -2.40
CA ARG A 139 2.73 7.87 -2.80
C ARG A 139 2.94 7.38 -4.23
N SER A 140 4.19 7.39 -4.71
CA SER A 140 4.52 6.94 -6.06
C SER A 140 5.98 6.54 -6.20
N SER A 141 6.28 5.85 -7.29
CA SER A 141 7.61 5.52 -7.78
C SER A 141 7.61 5.55 -9.30
N ALA A 142 8.75 5.90 -9.90
CA ALA A 142 8.88 5.94 -11.36
C ALA A 142 9.38 4.62 -11.97
N PHE A 143 9.94 3.70 -11.16
CA PHE A 143 10.41 2.42 -11.69
C PHE A 143 9.25 1.53 -12.13
N GLU A 144 9.49 0.74 -13.16
CA GLU A 144 8.61 -0.32 -13.64
C GLU A 144 9.21 -1.69 -13.33
N GLY A 145 8.35 -2.72 -13.23
CA GLY A 145 8.77 -4.09 -12.98
C GLY A 145 8.52 -4.59 -11.57
N VAL A 146 9.03 -5.80 -11.31
CA VAL A 146 8.84 -6.55 -10.07
C VAL A 146 9.95 -6.23 -9.07
N VAL A 147 9.57 -5.84 -7.86
CA VAL A 147 10.50 -5.71 -6.73
C VAL A 147 10.73 -7.09 -6.12
N PHE A 148 11.97 -7.56 -6.07
CA PHE A 148 12.35 -8.83 -5.43
C PHE A 148 12.97 -8.66 -4.06
N GLY A 149 13.62 -7.54 -3.79
CA GLY A 149 14.23 -7.21 -2.51
C GLY A 149 14.62 -5.75 -2.40
N VAL A 150 14.98 -5.35 -1.21
CA VAL A 150 15.47 -4.00 -0.90
C VAL A 150 16.70 -4.10 0.00
N ARG A 151 17.58 -3.09 -0.08
CA ARG A 151 18.66 -2.84 0.86
C ARG A 151 18.33 -1.59 1.64
N LEU A 152 18.30 -1.74 2.96
CA LEU A 152 17.89 -0.70 3.89
C LEU A 152 19.09 -0.19 4.68
N GLN A 153 19.10 1.10 4.93
CA GLN A 153 20.11 1.71 5.78
C GLN A 153 19.99 1.15 7.21
N LYS A 154 21.12 0.73 7.77
CA LYS A 154 21.23 0.30 9.16
C LYS A 154 21.53 1.50 10.02
N ARG A 155 20.51 2.05 10.67
CA ARG A 155 20.62 3.19 11.61
C ARG A 155 20.31 2.70 13.01
N GLU A 156 21.22 2.92 13.95
CA GLU A 156 20.95 2.62 15.36
C GLU A 156 20.00 3.66 15.98
N GLY A 157 19.27 3.23 17.00
CA GLY A 157 18.39 4.10 17.79
C GLY A 157 16.93 4.06 17.36
N PHE A 158 16.22 2.97 17.73
CA PHE A 158 14.77 2.87 17.62
C PHE A 158 14.08 3.96 18.47
N LYS A 159 13.11 4.67 17.90
CA LYS A 159 12.44 5.80 18.55
C LYS A 159 11.01 5.45 18.98
N GLU A 160 10.84 5.11 20.25
CA GLU A 160 9.51 4.80 20.82
C GLU A 160 8.51 5.96 20.67
N SER A 161 8.97 7.22 20.65
CA SER A 161 8.11 8.39 20.46
C SER A 161 7.40 8.37 19.10
N ILE A 162 8.10 7.96 18.03
CA ILE A 162 7.51 7.81 16.68
C ILE A 162 6.48 6.68 16.68
N LEU A 163 6.80 5.55 17.31
CA LEU A 163 5.87 4.44 17.45
C LEU A 163 4.56 4.87 18.13
N GLN A 164 4.65 5.61 19.24
CA GLN A 164 3.46 6.09 19.97
C GLN A 164 2.65 7.09 19.14
N GLU A 165 3.30 7.95 18.36
CA GLU A 165 2.64 8.87 17.43
C GLU A 165 1.85 8.08 16.37
N CYS A 166 2.48 7.11 15.72
CA CYS A 166 1.86 6.28 14.70
C CYS A 166 0.66 5.48 15.23
N LYS A 167 0.78 4.91 16.44
CA LYS A 167 -0.33 4.22 17.12
C LYS A 167 -1.53 5.15 17.37
N ARG A 168 -1.30 6.39 17.83
CA ARG A 168 -2.37 7.39 18.03
C ARG A 168 -3.09 7.72 16.72
N MET A 169 -2.36 7.90 15.63
CA MET A 169 -2.95 8.15 14.32
C MET A 169 -3.82 6.97 13.85
N ARG A 170 -3.31 5.74 14.03
CA ARG A 170 -4.04 4.53 13.65
C ARG A 170 -5.37 4.36 14.39
N ALA A 171 -5.50 4.88 15.61
CA ALA A 171 -6.74 4.80 16.40
C ALA A 171 -7.94 5.48 15.70
N ASN A 172 -7.69 6.45 14.83
CA ASN A 172 -8.73 7.14 14.05
C ASN A 172 -9.12 6.42 12.75
N HIS A 173 -8.46 5.30 12.40
CA HIS A 173 -8.84 4.55 11.21
C HIS A 173 -10.12 3.73 11.45
N PRO A 174 -10.94 3.51 10.41
CA PRO A 174 -12.12 2.65 10.53
C PRO A 174 -11.71 1.21 10.82
N LYS A 175 -12.59 0.46 11.50
CA LYS A 175 -12.40 -0.96 11.79
C LYS A 175 -12.99 -1.87 10.72
N LYS A 176 -13.88 -1.36 9.85
CA LYS A 176 -14.48 -2.11 8.74
C LYS A 176 -13.42 -2.44 7.68
N PRO A 177 -13.62 -3.50 6.89
CA PRO A 177 -12.74 -3.83 5.78
C PRO A 177 -12.55 -2.63 4.84
N SER A 178 -11.28 -2.30 4.52
CA SER A 178 -10.89 -1.14 3.72
C SER A 178 -9.49 -1.37 3.13
N PHE A 179 -9.17 -0.73 2.03
CA PHE A 179 -7.81 -0.70 1.47
C PHE A 179 -6.95 0.47 1.97
N GLY A 180 -7.40 1.20 3.00
CA GLY A 180 -6.73 2.42 3.48
C GLY A 180 -7.30 3.67 2.82
N SER A 181 -6.44 4.69 2.61
CA SER A 181 -6.81 5.91 1.91
C SER A 181 -7.19 5.62 0.46
N CYS A 182 -8.36 6.13 0.05
CA CYS A 182 -8.85 5.99 -1.32
C CYS A 182 -8.09 6.90 -2.29
N PHE A 183 -7.83 8.15 -1.88
CA PHE A 183 -7.19 9.17 -2.69
C PHE A 183 -5.93 9.71 -2.03
N LYS A 184 -4.97 10.13 -2.86
CA LYS A 184 -3.82 10.93 -2.44
C LYS A 184 -4.27 12.32 -2.00
N ASN A 185 -3.58 12.91 -1.05
CA ASN A 185 -3.82 14.31 -0.74
C ASN A 185 -3.32 15.20 -1.90
N PRO A 186 -4.17 16.10 -2.44
CA PRO A 186 -3.73 17.05 -3.44
C PRO A 186 -2.79 18.10 -2.83
N PRO A 187 -1.98 18.80 -3.65
CA PRO A 187 -1.14 19.89 -3.17
C PRO A 187 -1.93 20.95 -2.41
N GLY A 188 -1.51 21.23 -1.18
CA GLY A 188 -2.12 22.28 -0.34
C GLY A 188 -3.43 21.90 0.35
N ASP A 189 -3.94 20.68 0.17
CA ASP A 189 -5.20 20.25 0.79
C ASP A 189 -5.19 18.76 1.19
N PHE A 190 -6.27 18.31 1.83
CA PHE A 190 -6.45 16.93 2.26
C PHE A 190 -7.68 16.29 1.57
N ALA A 191 -7.50 15.15 0.93
CA ALA A 191 -8.59 14.44 0.28
C ALA A 191 -9.77 14.16 1.24
N GLY A 192 -9.48 13.81 2.50
CA GLY A 192 -10.51 13.59 3.52
C GLY A 192 -11.35 14.83 3.80
N ARG A 193 -10.75 16.02 3.86
CA ARG A 193 -11.47 17.29 4.03
C ARG A 193 -12.37 17.61 2.82
N LEU A 194 -11.83 17.40 1.61
CA LEU A 194 -12.60 17.64 0.38
C LEU A 194 -13.83 16.74 0.29
N LEU A 195 -13.65 15.43 0.57
CA LEU A 195 -14.75 14.47 0.60
C LEU A 195 -15.80 14.81 1.67
N GLU A 196 -15.38 15.28 2.85
CA GLU A 196 -16.29 15.73 3.90
C GLU A 196 -17.07 16.99 3.47
N ALA A 197 -16.41 17.92 2.82
CA ALA A 197 -17.01 19.19 2.36
C ALA A 197 -18.09 18.99 1.29
N VAL A 198 -17.96 17.92 0.45
CA VAL A 198 -19.00 17.54 -0.52
C VAL A 198 -20.03 16.55 0.04
N GLY A 199 -20.05 16.32 1.35
CA GLY A 199 -21.05 15.49 2.02
C GLY A 199 -20.84 13.99 1.91
N LEU A 200 -19.65 13.53 1.49
CA LEU A 200 -19.38 12.09 1.31
C LEU A 200 -18.91 11.38 2.59
N ARG A 201 -18.64 12.08 3.68
CA ARG A 201 -18.35 11.44 4.97
C ARG A 201 -19.56 10.64 5.48
N GLY A 202 -19.42 9.33 5.63
CA GLY A 202 -20.50 8.42 6.02
C GLY A 202 -21.50 8.12 4.90
N PHE A 203 -21.30 8.64 3.69
CA PHE A 203 -22.16 8.34 2.55
C PHE A 203 -21.95 6.89 2.07
N ASN A 204 -23.04 6.23 1.75
CA ASN A 204 -23.05 4.85 1.28
C ASN A 204 -23.68 4.77 -0.13
N LEU A 205 -23.06 3.95 -0.99
CA LEU A 205 -23.56 3.58 -2.30
C LEU A 205 -23.62 2.04 -2.36
N GLY A 206 -24.83 1.47 -2.33
CA GLY A 206 -24.97 0.03 -2.25
C GLY A 206 -24.31 -0.56 -1.00
N ARG A 207 -23.33 -1.44 -1.20
CA ARG A 207 -22.60 -2.13 -0.12
C ARG A 207 -21.20 -1.57 0.17
N VAL A 208 -20.88 -0.43 -0.39
CA VAL A 208 -19.67 0.35 -0.08
C VAL A 208 -20.03 1.71 0.49
N GLY A 209 -19.10 2.35 1.16
CA GLY A 209 -19.30 3.72 1.65
C GLY A 209 -18.00 4.36 2.05
N PHE A 210 -18.01 5.68 2.24
CA PHE A 210 -16.92 6.38 2.92
C PHE A 210 -17.14 6.38 4.42
N SER A 211 -16.08 6.14 5.18
CA SER A 211 -16.16 5.99 6.63
C SER A 211 -16.57 7.29 7.33
N GLU A 212 -17.45 7.18 8.33
CA GLU A 212 -17.80 8.29 9.25
C GLU A 212 -16.60 8.79 10.07
N LYS A 213 -15.61 7.91 10.35
CA LYS A 213 -14.41 8.27 11.10
C LYS A 213 -13.41 9.05 10.27
N HIS A 214 -13.27 8.70 8.99
CA HIS A 214 -12.30 9.30 8.08
C HIS A 214 -12.81 9.20 6.64
N ALA A 215 -13.24 10.31 6.08
CA ALA A 215 -13.92 10.36 4.79
C ALA A 215 -13.10 9.79 3.62
N ASN A 216 -11.76 9.80 3.69
CA ASN A 216 -10.89 9.22 2.65
C ASN A 216 -10.73 7.68 2.73
N PHE A 217 -11.49 6.99 3.59
CA PHE A 217 -11.47 5.54 3.68
C PHE A 217 -12.75 4.95 3.10
N LEU A 218 -12.64 4.34 1.91
CA LEU A 218 -13.69 3.51 1.36
C LEU A 218 -13.75 2.20 2.16
N ILE A 219 -14.93 1.87 2.66
CA ILE A 219 -15.20 0.70 3.50
C ILE A 219 -16.21 -0.23 2.82
N ASN A 220 -16.00 -1.54 2.98
CA ASN A 220 -16.95 -2.56 2.62
C ASN A 220 -17.95 -2.75 3.77
N LEU A 221 -19.24 -2.61 3.48
CA LEU A 221 -20.34 -2.76 4.45
C LEU A 221 -20.82 -4.21 4.58
N GLY A 222 -20.26 -5.10 3.74
CA GLY A 222 -20.57 -6.54 3.68
C GLY A 222 -21.08 -6.96 2.32
N GLY A 223 -20.31 -7.85 1.65
CA GLY A 223 -20.68 -8.39 0.33
C GLY A 223 -20.66 -7.38 -0.82
N ALA A 224 -19.81 -6.35 -0.73
CA ALA A 224 -19.64 -5.35 -1.78
C ALA A 224 -19.02 -5.94 -3.05
N HIS A 225 -19.37 -5.36 -4.19
CA HIS A 225 -18.84 -5.71 -5.51
C HIS A 225 -17.82 -4.68 -6.00
N PHE A 226 -17.01 -5.08 -6.97
CA PHE A 226 -15.96 -4.26 -7.57
C PHE A 226 -16.54 -2.99 -8.21
N GLU A 227 -17.64 -3.14 -8.96
CA GLU A 227 -18.32 -2.06 -9.66
C GLU A 227 -18.85 -1.00 -8.68
N GLU A 228 -19.46 -1.41 -7.56
CA GLU A 228 -19.93 -0.47 -6.52
C GLU A 228 -18.80 0.40 -5.97
N ALA A 229 -17.60 -0.20 -5.81
CA ALA A 229 -16.44 0.55 -5.34
C ALA A 229 -15.92 1.55 -6.39
N LEU A 230 -15.91 1.16 -7.66
CA LEU A 230 -15.54 2.07 -8.76
C LEU A 230 -16.53 3.22 -8.92
N ASP A 231 -17.83 2.93 -8.84
CA ASP A 231 -18.89 3.94 -8.94
C ASP A 231 -18.77 4.98 -7.81
N LEU A 232 -18.49 4.52 -6.58
CA LEU A 232 -18.29 5.42 -5.45
C LEU A 232 -17.00 6.27 -5.60
N ILE A 233 -15.93 5.69 -6.15
CA ILE A 233 -14.69 6.42 -6.47
C ILE A 233 -14.96 7.48 -7.55
N ALA A 234 -15.68 7.13 -8.61
CA ALA A 234 -16.03 8.05 -9.70
C ALA A 234 -16.91 9.21 -9.18
N LEU A 235 -17.95 8.91 -8.42
CA LEU A 235 -18.82 9.90 -7.78
C LEU A 235 -18.03 10.90 -6.93
N ALA A 236 -17.07 10.38 -6.15
CA ALA A 236 -16.24 11.23 -5.30
C ALA A 236 -15.35 12.18 -6.11
N LYS A 237 -14.76 11.71 -7.20
CA LYS A 237 -13.93 12.53 -8.11
C LYS A 237 -14.77 13.62 -8.76
N GLU A 238 -15.97 13.28 -9.26
CA GLU A 238 -16.91 14.20 -9.89
C GLU A 238 -17.33 15.32 -8.90
N GLN A 239 -17.85 14.97 -7.74
CA GLN A 239 -18.34 15.94 -6.76
C GLN A 239 -17.25 16.90 -6.24
N VAL A 240 -16.03 16.36 -6.02
CA VAL A 240 -14.90 17.22 -5.60
C VAL A 240 -14.46 18.13 -6.74
N PHE A 241 -14.43 17.63 -7.98
CA PHE A 241 -14.10 18.45 -9.15
C PHE A 241 -15.13 19.56 -9.37
N ASP A 242 -16.41 19.26 -9.34
CA ASP A 242 -17.50 20.23 -9.56
C ASP A 242 -17.52 21.32 -8.50
N THR A 243 -17.15 20.98 -7.23
CA THR A 243 -17.18 21.94 -6.13
C THR A 243 -15.90 22.76 -6.01
N PHE A 244 -14.74 22.16 -6.26
CA PHE A 244 -13.43 22.76 -5.96
C PHE A 244 -12.50 22.91 -7.18
N GLY A 245 -12.85 22.32 -8.34
CA GLY A 245 -11.96 22.22 -9.51
C GLY A 245 -10.73 21.34 -9.30
N ILE A 246 -10.73 20.49 -8.26
CA ILE A 246 -9.60 19.63 -7.89
C ILE A 246 -9.81 18.22 -8.43
N ILE A 247 -8.85 17.71 -9.20
CA ILE A 247 -8.86 16.34 -9.69
C ILE A 247 -8.22 15.42 -8.64
N LEU A 248 -9.03 14.60 -7.95
CA LEU A 248 -8.52 13.61 -7.01
C LEU A 248 -7.82 12.47 -7.76
N GLN A 249 -6.64 12.07 -7.26
CA GLN A 249 -5.88 10.92 -7.74
C GLN A 249 -6.05 9.76 -6.76
N GLU A 250 -6.36 8.57 -7.28
CA GLU A 250 -6.45 7.37 -6.47
C GLU A 250 -5.10 7.04 -5.80
N GLU A 251 -5.15 6.71 -4.52
CA GLU A 251 -4.04 6.06 -3.80
C GLU A 251 -4.18 4.54 -3.88
N VAL A 252 -5.41 4.04 -3.92
CA VAL A 252 -5.68 2.62 -4.14
C VAL A 252 -5.24 2.19 -5.54
N CYS A 253 -4.60 1.03 -5.62
CA CYS A 253 -4.20 0.42 -6.88
C CYS A 253 -5.36 -0.46 -7.41
N VAL A 254 -5.94 -0.07 -8.55
CA VAL A 254 -6.97 -0.85 -9.23
C VAL A 254 -6.29 -1.77 -10.24
N LEU A 255 -6.45 -3.09 -10.09
CA LEU A 255 -5.93 -4.11 -11.01
C LEU A 255 -7.07 -4.56 -11.94
N THR A 256 -6.84 -4.47 -13.27
CA THR A 256 -7.83 -4.77 -14.32
C THR A 256 -7.34 -5.81 -15.31
#